data_09588d1007b19d2a7bf0e04c8f4d5c77
#
_entry.id   09588d1007b19d2a7bf0e04c8f4d5c77
#
_cell.length_a   1.000
_cell.length_b   1.000
_cell.length_c   1.000
_cell.angle_alpha   90.00
_cell.angle_beta   90.00
_cell.angle_gamma   90.00
#
_symmetry.space_group_name_H-M   'P 1'
#
loop_
_entity.id
_entity.type
_entity.pdbx_description
1 polymer ?
#
loop_
_entity_poly.entity_id
_entity_poly.type
_entity_poly.pdbx_seq_one_letter_code
_entity_poly.pdbx_strand_id
1 'polypeptide(L)' 'MKKFNSLPDNLKEIAELRLENPDMPLSELGKQLKKPISKSGVNHRLKKISLYAEELRK' A
#
# COMPACT_ATOMS: atom_id res chain seq x y z
N MET A 1 9.49 13.08 8.10
CA MET A 1 9.18 13.07 6.71
C MET A 1 7.79 12.55 6.43
N LYS A 2 7.12 13.16 5.52
CA LYS A 2 5.70 12.92 5.35
C LYS A 2 5.33 12.31 4.02
N LYS A 3 6.12 11.34 3.57
CA LYS A 3 5.86 10.71 2.28
C LYS A 3 4.44 10.14 2.19
N PHE A 4 4.01 9.50 3.27
CA PHE A 4 2.70 8.86 3.25
C PHE A 4 1.57 9.87 3.22
N ASN A 5 1.82 11.10 3.62
CA ASN A 5 0.78 12.10 3.60
C ASN A 5 0.42 12.57 2.19
N SER A 6 1.26 12.28 1.22
CA SER A 6 0.96 12.65 -0.16
C SER A 6 0.26 11.53 -0.92
N LEU A 7 0.01 10.40 -0.27
CA LEU A 7 -0.67 9.28 -0.91
C LEU A 7 -2.17 9.38 -0.69
N PRO A 8 -2.97 8.88 -1.65
CA PRO A 8 -4.40 8.70 -1.40
C PRO A 8 -4.62 7.78 -0.20
N ASP A 9 -5.76 7.94 0.46
CA ASP A 9 -6.04 7.18 1.67
C ASP A 9 -5.95 5.68 1.45
N ASN A 10 -6.45 5.19 0.32
CA ASN A 10 -6.42 3.75 0.06
C ASN A 10 -5.00 3.23 -0.10
N LEU A 11 -4.11 4.01 -0.68
CA LEU A 11 -2.72 3.60 -0.80
C LEU A 11 -1.98 3.74 0.52
N LYS A 12 -2.32 4.77 1.28
CA LYS A 12 -1.70 4.99 2.57
C LYS A 12 -1.99 3.84 3.52
N GLU A 13 -3.22 3.35 3.52
CA GLU A 13 -3.60 2.24 4.38
C GLU A 13 -2.77 0.99 4.08
N ILE A 14 -2.63 0.67 2.80
CA ILE A 14 -1.85 -0.50 2.40
C ILE A 14 -0.39 -0.32 2.78
N ALA A 15 0.15 0.87 2.58
CA ALA A 15 1.55 1.12 2.90
C ALA A 15 1.81 0.91 4.39
N GLU A 16 0.91 1.40 5.23
CA GLU A 16 1.07 1.24 6.67
C GLU A 16 0.97 -0.22 7.09
N LEU A 17 0.01 -0.95 6.51
CA LEU A 17 -0.12 -2.37 6.81
C LEU A 17 1.13 -3.14 6.39
N ARG A 18 1.67 -2.81 5.24
CA ARG A 18 2.86 -3.49 4.75
C ARG A 18 4.06 -3.26 5.68
N LEU A 19 4.19 -2.03 6.18
CA LEU A 19 5.27 -1.72 7.10
C LEU A 19 5.15 -2.48 8.40
N GLU A 20 3.93 -2.62 8.91
CA GLU A 20 3.71 -3.31 10.17
C GLU A 20 3.81 -4.83 10.02
N ASN A 21 3.54 -5.34 8.84
CA ASN A 21 3.49 -6.77 8.60
C ASN A 21 4.27 -7.14 7.33
N PRO A 22 5.59 -7.00 7.35
CA PRO A 22 6.39 -7.20 6.14
C PRO A 22 6.31 -8.62 5.59
N ASP A 23 6.02 -9.60 6.42
CA ASP A 23 5.95 -10.99 5.98
C ASP A 23 4.55 -11.44 5.61
N MET A 24 3.56 -10.56 5.74
CA MET A 24 2.19 -10.93 5.46
C MET A 24 1.96 -11.12 3.96
N PRO A 25 1.31 -12.22 3.55
CA PRO A 25 0.98 -12.42 2.13
C PRO A 25 0.04 -11.34 1.62
N LEU A 26 0.10 -11.08 0.31
CA LEU A 26 -0.72 -10.04 -0.28
C LEU A 26 -2.21 -10.31 -0.10
N SER A 27 -2.62 -11.58 -0.19
CA SER A 27 -4.02 -11.91 0.01
C SER A 27 -4.49 -11.55 1.41
N GLU A 28 -3.62 -11.72 2.41
CA GLU A 28 -3.96 -11.35 3.77
C GLU A 28 -4.02 -9.84 3.93
N LEU A 29 -3.09 -9.13 3.31
CA LEU A 29 -3.11 -7.68 3.35
C LEU A 29 -4.44 -7.14 2.84
N GLY A 30 -4.92 -7.72 1.74
CA GLY A 30 -6.19 -7.29 1.19
C GLY A 30 -7.35 -7.47 2.14
N LYS A 31 -7.30 -8.53 2.94
CA LYS A 31 -8.36 -8.81 3.90
C LYS A 31 -8.33 -7.88 5.10
N GLN A 32 -7.17 -7.31 5.40
CA GLN A 32 -7.01 -6.43 6.56
C GLN A 32 -7.48 -5.00 6.29
N LEU A 33 -7.73 -4.68 5.03
CA LEU A 33 -8.15 -3.34 4.69
C LEU A 33 -9.59 -3.08 5.12
N LYS A 34 -9.92 -1.82 5.33
CA LYS A 34 -11.30 -1.44 5.66
C LYS A 34 -12.26 -1.94 4.58
N LYS A 35 -11.86 -1.84 3.33
CA LYS A 35 -12.61 -2.39 2.21
C LYS A 35 -11.78 -3.50 1.61
N PRO A 36 -12.05 -4.76 1.98
CA PRO A 36 -11.23 -5.86 1.50
C PRO A 36 -11.18 -5.92 -0.02
N ILE A 37 -10.00 -6.23 -0.53
CA ILE A 37 -9.79 -6.36 -1.98
C ILE A 37 -9.04 -7.64 -2.25
N SER A 38 -9.03 -8.04 -3.53
CA SER A 38 -8.35 -9.25 -3.93
C SER A 38 -6.83 -9.05 -3.92
N LYS A 39 -6.11 -10.16 -4.05
CA LYS A 39 -4.66 -10.13 -4.15
C LYS A 39 -4.22 -9.26 -5.31
N SER A 40 -4.91 -9.36 -6.44
CA SER A 40 -4.57 -8.54 -7.60
C SER A 40 -4.72 -7.06 -7.28
N GLY A 41 -5.76 -6.70 -6.55
CA GLY A 41 -5.96 -5.32 -6.15
C GLY A 41 -4.85 -4.82 -5.25
N VAL A 42 -4.41 -5.65 -4.30
CA VAL A 42 -3.31 -5.28 -3.42
C VAL A 42 -2.04 -5.06 -4.23
N ASN A 43 -1.74 -6.00 -5.12
CA ASN A 43 -0.55 -5.89 -5.95
C ASN A 43 -0.57 -4.61 -6.77
N HIS A 44 -1.71 -4.30 -7.34
CA HIS A 44 -1.87 -3.10 -8.15
C HIS A 44 -1.60 -1.84 -7.33
N ARG A 45 -2.13 -1.80 -6.10
CA ARG A 45 -1.95 -0.63 -5.24
C ARG A 45 -0.51 -0.50 -4.76
N LEU A 46 0.15 -1.62 -4.47
CA LEU A 46 1.55 -1.56 -4.08
C LEU A 46 2.41 -1.04 -5.22
N LYS A 47 2.07 -1.42 -6.44
CA LYS A 47 2.79 -0.92 -7.61
C LYS A 47 2.63 0.59 -7.73
N LYS A 48 1.43 1.10 -7.49
CA LYS A 48 1.20 2.53 -7.53
C LYS A 48 2.02 3.25 -6.46
N ILE A 49 2.12 2.65 -5.28
CA ILE A 49 2.92 3.23 -4.21
C ILE A 49 4.38 3.35 -4.65
N SER A 50 4.90 2.35 -5.32
CA SER A 50 6.26 2.39 -5.83
C SER A 50 6.45 3.54 -6.80
N LEU A 51 5.47 3.78 -7.66
CA LEU A 51 5.54 4.89 -8.61
C LEU A 51 5.56 6.23 -7.88
N TYR A 52 4.74 6.38 -6.86
CA TYR A 52 4.74 7.60 -6.06
C TYR A 52 6.11 7.80 -5.40
N ALA A 53 6.68 6.73 -4.89
CA ALA A 53 7.98 6.82 -4.24
C ALA A 53 9.05 7.28 -5.22
N GLU A 54 9.00 6.79 -6.45
CA GLU A 54 9.95 7.23 -7.46
C GLU A 54 9.79 8.69 -7.79
N GLU A 55 8.55 9.15 -7.88
CA GLU A 55 8.28 10.55 -8.13
C GLU A 55 8.87 11.42 -7.04
N LEU A 56 8.71 11.00 -5.80
CA LEU A 56 9.20 11.78 -4.68
C LEU A 56 10.72 11.81 -4.60
N ARG A 57 11.39 10.82 -5.18
CA ARG A 57 12.85 10.77 -5.14
C ARG A 57 13.51 11.65 -6.20
N LYS A 58 12.75 12.09 -7.17
CA LYS A 58 13.28 13.01 -8.16
C LYS A 58 13.31 14.43 -7.62
#